data_a42d99be4832938eb98c284326ed44aa
#
_entry.id   a42d99be4832938eb98c284326ed44aa
#
_cell.length_a   1.000
_cell.length_b   1.000
_cell.length_c   1.000
_cell.angle_alpha   90.00
_cell.angle_beta   90.00
_cell.angle_gamma   90.00
#
_symmetry.space_group_name_H-M   'P 1'
#
loop_
_entity.id
_entity.type
_entity.pdbx_description
1 polymer ?
#
loop_
_entity_poly.entity_id
_entity_poly.type
_entity_poly.pdbx_seq_one_letter_code
_entity_poly.pdbx_strand_id
1 'polypeptide(L)'
;MKIYNGKNKSVYRLYDKPLGTGGEGAVYEIENDSQHVAKIYHEAKKFDTEEKRQTLRAKIETMISMNIRTTIDGVLRIAWPQDILFENGKFVGYVMPKVSTPYKIFHVTRDDRTKIFPNYTWKYSVQYAYNLSWVVWYLHMNHIIIGDMNMNNIAVDKTGRVVLIDCDSFDIRNPRTKVRYKCEVGLPELLAPELQAAGEVKNGNFTAESDDFSLAIHIFRLLMNNADPFGAKVVGINVNSQTAFNINSSIINGECPYFRRIPNKAVPDWAPKLDLLPADMIAAFDRTFNYTQTTILTSAKRRTTAEEWNRLLLQYAKPEPNPALKTCHKNPSHVYPAHHTSCPFCKNAAAAGKKGFLNKMKGLFGIS
;
A
#
# COMPACT_ATOMS: atom_id res chain seq x y z
N MET A 1 26.73 -16.11 -16.92
CA MET A 1 26.79 -14.87 -16.10
C MET A 1 27.04 -13.66 -16.98
N LYS A 2 26.33 -12.58 -16.76
CA LYS A 2 26.53 -11.31 -17.46
C LYS A 2 27.31 -10.33 -16.60
N ILE A 3 28.12 -9.50 -17.22
CA ILE A 3 29.00 -8.53 -16.54
C ILE A 3 28.54 -7.11 -16.84
N TYR A 4 28.40 -6.30 -15.80
CA TYR A 4 27.97 -4.90 -15.87
C TYR A 4 28.97 -4.00 -15.14
N ASN A 5 29.08 -2.77 -15.60
CA ASN A 5 29.96 -1.78 -14.97
C ASN A 5 29.11 -0.80 -14.14
N GLY A 6 29.54 -0.53 -12.92
CA GLY A 6 29.00 0.53 -12.07
C GLY A 6 29.63 1.89 -12.35
N LYS A 7 29.12 2.95 -11.68
CA LYS A 7 29.58 4.33 -11.88
C LYS A 7 31.07 4.53 -11.57
N ASN A 8 31.56 3.90 -10.51
CA ASN A 8 32.93 4.09 -10.00
C ASN A 8 33.89 2.97 -10.42
N LYS A 9 33.73 2.43 -11.64
CA LYS A 9 34.50 1.28 -12.16
C LYS A 9 34.26 -0.02 -11.38
N SER A 10 33.25 -0.08 -10.53
CA SER A 10 32.79 -1.34 -9.92
C SER A 10 32.36 -2.29 -11.01
N VAL A 11 32.60 -3.60 -10.81
CA VAL A 11 32.19 -4.64 -11.76
C VAL A 11 31.21 -5.56 -11.05
N TYR A 12 30.01 -5.69 -11.64
CA TYR A 12 28.94 -6.55 -11.12
C TYR A 12 28.74 -7.74 -12.05
N ARG A 13 28.86 -8.96 -11.49
CA ARG A 13 28.54 -10.21 -12.19
C ARG A 13 27.19 -10.71 -11.73
N LEU A 14 26.25 -10.83 -12.67
CA LEU A 14 24.89 -11.26 -12.36
C LEU A 14 24.68 -12.72 -12.76
N TYR A 15 23.95 -13.47 -11.92
CA TYR A 15 23.49 -14.81 -12.31
C TYR A 15 22.49 -14.73 -13.47
N ASP A 16 22.46 -15.75 -14.33
CA ASP A 16 21.61 -15.74 -15.54
C ASP A 16 20.12 -15.83 -15.23
N LYS A 17 19.75 -16.50 -14.13
CA LYS A 17 18.36 -16.67 -13.72
C LYS A 17 17.91 -15.49 -12.85
N PRO A 18 16.87 -14.75 -13.24
CA PRO A 18 16.34 -13.68 -12.41
C PRO A 18 15.64 -14.23 -11.16
N LEU A 19 15.69 -13.47 -10.06
CA LEU A 19 14.87 -13.68 -8.87
C LEU A 19 13.41 -13.40 -9.13
N GLY A 20 13.12 -12.42 -9.98
CA GLY A 20 11.78 -12.01 -10.38
C GLY A 20 11.82 -11.15 -11.64
N THR A 21 10.71 -11.18 -12.38
CA THR A 21 10.54 -10.40 -13.61
C THR A 21 9.24 -9.62 -13.51
N GLY A 22 9.32 -8.31 -13.70
CA GLY A 22 8.19 -7.37 -13.75
C GLY A 22 7.93 -6.83 -15.16
N GLY A 23 6.99 -5.90 -15.27
CA GLY A 23 6.66 -5.25 -16.54
C GLY A 23 7.80 -4.45 -17.15
N GLU A 24 8.63 -3.80 -16.33
CA GLU A 24 9.68 -2.87 -16.78
C GLU A 24 11.10 -3.45 -16.74
N GLY A 25 11.31 -4.56 -16.02
CA GLY A 25 12.64 -5.13 -15.85
C GLY A 25 12.65 -6.41 -15.04
N ALA A 26 13.84 -6.98 -14.86
CA ALA A 26 14.07 -8.18 -14.07
C ALA A 26 15.13 -7.92 -12.99
N VAL A 27 15.00 -8.61 -11.86
CA VAL A 27 15.89 -8.49 -10.70
C VAL A 27 16.79 -9.72 -10.63
N TYR A 28 18.08 -9.50 -10.49
CA TYR A 28 19.11 -10.55 -10.49
C TYR A 28 19.94 -10.51 -9.22
N GLU A 29 20.38 -11.68 -8.76
CA GLU A 29 21.42 -11.78 -7.74
C GLU A 29 22.78 -11.40 -8.30
N ILE A 30 23.60 -10.78 -7.46
CA ILE A 30 24.97 -10.39 -7.75
C ILE A 30 25.90 -11.44 -7.16
N GLU A 31 26.89 -11.90 -7.97
CA GLU A 31 27.90 -12.85 -7.50
C GLU A 31 28.69 -12.27 -6.32
N ASN A 32 28.84 -13.08 -5.27
CA ASN A 32 29.55 -12.71 -4.03
C ASN A 32 28.97 -11.51 -3.25
N ASP A 33 27.72 -11.10 -3.56
CA ASP A 33 27.00 -10.06 -2.80
C ASP A 33 25.62 -10.54 -2.40
N SER A 34 25.49 -10.99 -1.16
CA SER A 34 24.20 -11.46 -0.62
C SER A 34 23.28 -10.34 -0.13
N GLN A 35 23.79 -9.11 -0.04
CA GLN A 35 23.06 -7.96 0.51
C GLN A 35 22.38 -7.11 -0.56
N HIS A 36 22.82 -7.21 -1.81
CA HIS A 36 22.30 -6.40 -2.91
C HIS A 36 21.78 -7.27 -4.06
N VAL A 37 20.99 -6.65 -4.90
CA VAL A 37 20.48 -7.20 -6.16
C VAL A 37 20.55 -6.12 -7.24
N ALA A 38 20.53 -6.55 -8.48
CA ALA A 38 20.52 -5.66 -9.67
C ALA A 38 19.15 -5.71 -10.35
N LYS A 39 18.52 -4.56 -10.59
CA LYS A 39 17.37 -4.43 -11.49
C LYS A 39 17.89 -4.05 -12.87
N ILE A 40 17.62 -4.89 -13.87
CA ILE A 40 17.95 -4.63 -15.28
C ILE A 40 16.64 -4.38 -16.02
N TYR A 41 16.54 -3.24 -16.70
CA TYR A 41 15.36 -2.86 -17.45
C TYR A 41 15.21 -3.66 -18.74
N HIS A 42 13.95 -3.92 -19.13
CA HIS A 42 13.64 -4.45 -20.46
C HIS A 42 13.79 -3.34 -21.49
N GLU A 43 14.80 -3.45 -22.37
CA GLU A 43 15.18 -2.40 -23.31
C GLU A 43 13.99 -1.93 -24.17
N ALA A 44 13.30 -2.85 -24.81
CA ALA A 44 12.18 -2.54 -25.71
C ALA A 44 10.95 -1.92 -25.03
N LYS A 45 10.83 -2.08 -23.70
CA LYS A 45 9.68 -1.56 -22.93
C LYS A 45 9.96 -0.23 -22.23
N LYS A 46 11.20 -0.04 -21.77
CA LYS A 46 11.57 1.13 -20.95
C LYS A 46 12.33 2.19 -21.72
N PHE A 47 13.04 1.80 -22.77
CA PHE A 47 13.95 2.67 -23.51
C PHE A 47 13.58 2.71 -25.01
N ASP A 48 12.35 3.14 -25.33
CA ASP A 48 11.92 3.35 -26.71
C ASP A 48 12.67 4.53 -27.39
N THR A 49 13.25 5.45 -26.60
CA THR A 49 14.13 6.54 -27.06
C THR A 49 15.35 6.69 -26.17
N GLU A 50 16.44 7.23 -26.74
CA GLU A 50 17.66 7.54 -25.97
C GLU A 50 17.39 8.65 -24.94
N GLU A 51 16.50 9.58 -25.23
CA GLU A 51 16.07 10.63 -24.29
C GLU A 51 15.45 10.06 -23.02
N LYS A 52 14.55 9.07 -23.13
CA LYS A 52 13.97 8.39 -21.96
C LYS A 52 15.04 7.63 -21.17
N ARG A 53 16.01 7.01 -21.86
CA ARG A 53 17.15 6.36 -21.20
C ARG A 53 17.97 7.35 -20.37
N GLN A 54 18.29 8.51 -20.94
CA GLN A 54 19.06 9.54 -20.25
C GLN A 54 18.28 10.18 -19.11
N THR A 55 16.98 10.40 -19.28
CA THR A 55 16.09 10.92 -18.24
C THR A 55 16.02 9.97 -17.04
N LEU A 56 15.81 8.68 -17.29
CA LEU A 56 15.76 7.68 -16.22
C LEU A 56 17.12 7.50 -15.55
N ARG A 57 18.22 7.50 -16.32
CA ARG A 57 19.57 7.53 -15.78
C ARG A 57 19.76 8.70 -14.82
N ALA A 58 19.42 9.92 -15.24
CA ALA A 58 19.57 11.13 -14.44
C ALA A 58 18.68 11.08 -13.18
N LYS A 59 17.49 10.48 -13.26
CA LYS A 59 16.63 10.21 -12.11
C LYS A 59 17.32 9.29 -11.11
N ILE A 60 17.83 8.13 -11.54
CA ILE A 60 18.51 7.16 -10.66
C ILE A 60 19.78 7.77 -10.06
N GLU A 61 20.60 8.51 -10.83
CA GLU A 61 21.75 9.24 -10.31
C GLU A 61 21.37 10.28 -9.25
N THR A 62 20.24 10.97 -9.45
CA THR A 62 19.69 11.90 -8.47
C THR A 62 19.29 11.16 -7.19
N MET A 63 18.58 10.04 -7.31
CA MET A 63 18.17 9.21 -6.16
C MET A 63 19.39 8.78 -5.34
N ILE A 64 20.43 8.26 -5.98
CA ILE A 64 21.68 7.86 -5.30
C ILE A 64 22.31 9.06 -4.56
N SER A 65 22.32 10.25 -5.19
CA SER A 65 22.90 11.46 -4.61
C SER A 65 22.13 12.00 -3.40
N MET A 66 20.86 11.64 -3.23
CA MET A 66 20.03 12.04 -2.07
C MET A 66 20.43 11.34 -0.77
N ASN A 67 21.22 10.26 -0.87
CA ASN A 67 21.77 9.53 0.28
C ASN A 67 20.71 9.16 1.34
N ILE A 68 19.57 8.64 0.89
CA ILE A 68 18.46 8.20 1.76
C ILE A 68 18.92 6.99 2.58
N ARG A 69 18.66 7.01 3.88
CA ARG A 69 18.90 5.85 4.74
C ARG A 69 17.93 4.73 4.39
N THR A 70 18.45 3.67 3.81
CA THR A 70 17.66 2.46 3.44
C THR A 70 17.35 1.59 4.64
N THR A 71 18.26 1.59 5.62
CA THR A 71 18.17 0.79 6.84
C THR A 71 18.09 1.72 8.05
N ILE A 72 17.08 1.52 8.88
CA ILE A 72 16.84 2.27 10.11
C ILE A 72 16.77 1.27 11.27
N ASP A 73 17.51 1.52 12.34
CA ASP A 73 17.62 0.63 13.51
C ASP A 73 17.93 -0.84 13.11
N GLY A 74 18.84 -1.01 12.14
CA GLY A 74 19.20 -2.33 11.62
C GLY A 74 18.14 -3.00 10.73
N VAL A 75 17.03 -2.32 10.42
CA VAL A 75 15.93 -2.85 9.62
C VAL A 75 15.87 -2.17 8.26
N LEU A 76 15.97 -2.95 7.18
CA LEU A 76 15.73 -2.45 5.83
C LEU A 76 14.29 -1.96 5.71
N ARG A 77 14.10 -0.74 5.18
CA ARG A 77 12.81 -0.07 5.00
C ARG A 77 12.49 0.29 3.56
N ILE A 78 13.53 0.52 2.75
CA ILE A 78 13.39 1.01 1.37
C ILE A 78 14.46 0.36 0.51
N ALA A 79 14.08 -0.26 -0.61
CA ALA A 79 15.01 -0.79 -1.62
C ALA A 79 15.45 0.34 -2.57
N TRP A 80 16.18 1.31 -2.02
CA TRP A 80 16.61 2.51 -2.73
C TRP A 80 17.82 2.25 -3.62
N PRO A 81 17.91 2.86 -4.83
CA PRO A 81 19.09 2.73 -5.70
C PRO A 81 20.38 3.15 -5.02
N GLN A 82 21.45 2.38 -5.20
CA GLN A 82 22.77 2.61 -4.59
C GLN A 82 23.90 2.79 -5.62
N ASP A 83 23.81 2.13 -6.77
CA ASP A 83 24.73 2.31 -7.89
C ASP A 83 23.98 2.12 -9.21
N ILE A 84 24.47 2.69 -10.30
CA ILE A 84 23.92 2.53 -11.64
C ILE A 84 24.70 1.47 -12.40
N LEU A 85 24.04 0.83 -13.38
CA LEU A 85 24.63 -0.24 -14.18
C LEU A 85 24.69 0.12 -15.66
N PHE A 86 25.83 -0.19 -16.26
CA PHE A 86 26.08 -0.01 -17.67
C PHE A 86 26.46 -1.33 -18.34
N GLU A 87 25.94 -1.54 -19.55
CA GLU A 87 26.37 -2.56 -20.48
C GLU A 87 26.84 -1.89 -21.77
N ASN A 88 28.09 -2.12 -22.18
CA ASN A 88 28.69 -1.49 -23.36
C ASN A 88 28.56 0.06 -23.38
N GLY A 89 28.70 0.70 -22.21
CA GLY A 89 28.58 2.14 -22.03
C GLY A 89 27.17 2.71 -21.98
N LYS A 90 26.13 1.88 -22.22
CA LYS A 90 24.73 2.29 -22.11
C LYS A 90 24.18 1.99 -20.72
N PHE A 91 23.39 2.91 -20.16
CA PHE A 91 22.65 2.69 -18.92
C PHE A 91 21.59 1.60 -19.11
N VAL A 92 21.58 0.59 -18.24
CA VAL A 92 20.66 -0.56 -18.33
C VAL A 92 19.93 -0.86 -17.03
N GLY A 93 20.34 -0.28 -15.88
CA GLY A 93 19.74 -0.62 -14.61
C GLY A 93 20.48 -0.05 -13.40
N TYR A 94 20.18 -0.60 -12.22
CA TYR A 94 20.78 -0.15 -10.97
C TYR A 94 20.89 -1.27 -9.93
N VAL A 95 21.73 -1.04 -8.93
CA VAL A 95 21.90 -1.90 -7.76
C VAL A 95 21.09 -1.34 -6.59
N MET A 96 20.46 -2.22 -5.81
CA MET A 96 19.66 -1.87 -4.64
C MET A 96 19.80 -2.94 -3.54
N PRO A 97 19.43 -2.65 -2.27
CA PRO A 97 19.41 -3.65 -1.21
C PRO A 97 18.47 -4.80 -1.54
N LYS A 98 18.91 -6.02 -1.22
CA LYS A 98 18.11 -7.24 -1.38
C LYS A 98 17.02 -7.31 -0.32
N VAL A 99 15.78 -7.47 -0.75
CA VAL A 99 14.64 -7.69 0.13
C VAL A 99 14.42 -9.20 0.29
N SER A 100 14.62 -9.70 1.50
CA SER A 100 14.68 -11.15 1.78
C SER A 100 13.30 -11.81 1.93
N THR A 101 12.20 -11.08 1.84
CA THR A 101 10.85 -11.64 1.97
C THR A 101 10.14 -11.76 0.63
N PRO A 102 9.47 -12.91 0.36
CA PRO A 102 8.66 -13.07 -0.85
C PRO A 102 7.26 -12.46 -0.71
N TYR A 103 6.86 -12.04 0.51
CA TYR A 103 5.49 -11.62 0.78
C TYR A 103 5.30 -10.13 0.47
N LYS A 104 4.09 -9.80 -0.01
CA LYS A 104 3.61 -8.44 -0.27
C LYS A 104 2.43 -8.13 0.65
N ILE A 105 2.10 -6.86 0.80
CA ILE A 105 1.06 -6.42 1.74
C ILE A 105 -0.30 -7.08 1.45
N PHE A 106 -0.61 -7.41 0.20
CA PHE A 106 -1.86 -8.11 -0.13
C PHE A 106 -1.95 -9.52 0.47
N HIS A 107 -0.82 -10.19 0.78
CA HIS A 107 -0.85 -11.50 1.43
C HIS A 107 -1.39 -11.44 2.87
N VAL A 108 -1.25 -10.29 3.54
CA VAL A 108 -1.75 -10.11 4.91
C VAL A 108 -3.20 -9.62 4.98
N THR A 109 -3.76 -9.22 3.84
CA THR A 109 -5.18 -8.82 3.76
C THR A 109 -6.09 -9.93 3.22
N ARG A 110 -5.54 -11.02 2.64
CA ARG A 110 -6.30 -12.15 2.10
C ARG A 110 -6.99 -12.97 3.20
N ASP A 111 -8.09 -13.62 2.86
CA ASP A 111 -8.83 -14.50 3.79
C ASP A 111 -8.01 -15.70 4.27
N ASP A 112 -7.13 -16.23 3.41
CA ASP A 112 -6.27 -17.37 3.72
C ASP A 112 -4.91 -16.97 4.33
N ARG A 113 -4.73 -15.71 4.76
CA ARG A 113 -3.48 -15.18 5.34
C ARG A 113 -2.92 -16.02 6.50
N THR A 114 -3.78 -16.66 7.27
CA THR A 114 -3.35 -17.51 8.39
C THR A 114 -2.56 -18.76 7.96
N LYS A 115 -2.66 -19.18 6.69
CA LYS A 115 -1.81 -20.24 6.14
C LYS A 115 -0.35 -19.80 6.03
N ILE A 116 -0.13 -18.51 5.74
CA ILE A 116 1.20 -17.90 5.61
C ILE A 116 1.67 -17.33 6.95
N PHE A 117 0.75 -16.70 7.70
CA PHE A 117 0.97 -15.99 8.95
C PHE A 117 0.12 -16.64 10.06
N PRO A 118 0.49 -17.82 10.61
CA PRO A 118 -0.39 -18.63 11.49
C PRO A 118 -0.79 -17.89 12.78
N ASN A 119 0.06 -16.99 13.27
CA ASN A 119 -0.20 -16.20 14.48
C ASN A 119 -0.81 -14.82 14.18
N TYR A 120 -1.38 -14.62 13.00
CA TYR A 120 -1.93 -13.34 12.60
C TYR A 120 -3.11 -12.93 13.47
N THR A 121 -3.03 -11.72 14.01
CA THR A 121 -4.09 -11.07 14.79
C THR A 121 -4.31 -9.66 14.27
N TRP A 122 -5.36 -8.98 14.72
CA TRP A 122 -5.58 -7.57 14.40
C TRP A 122 -4.40 -6.67 14.82
N LYS A 123 -3.65 -7.04 15.86
CA LYS A 123 -2.42 -6.36 16.26
C LYS A 123 -1.36 -6.36 15.15
N TYR A 124 -1.23 -7.45 14.39
CA TYR A 124 -0.33 -7.49 13.23
C TYR A 124 -0.78 -6.53 12.12
N SER A 125 -2.09 -6.39 11.89
CA SER A 125 -2.62 -5.37 10.96
C SER A 125 -2.16 -3.98 11.37
N VAL A 126 -2.27 -3.65 12.67
CA VAL A 126 -1.78 -2.38 13.22
C VAL A 126 -0.28 -2.22 13.05
N GLN A 127 0.50 -3.29 13.27
CA GLN A 127 1.96 -3.24 13.15
C GLN A 127 2.39 -2.95 11.70
N TYR A 128 1.75 -3.57 10.71
CA TYR A 128 2.00 -3.26 9.30
C TYR A 128 1.59 -1.83 8.96
N ALA A 129 0.42 -1.37 9.42
CA ALA A 129 -0.05 0.00 9.22
C ALA A 129 0.90 1.03 9.84
N TYR A 130 1.36 0.79 11.06
CA TYR A 130 2.34 1.62 11.76
C TYR A 130 3.68 1.70 11.00
N ASN A 131 4.23 0.56 10.58
CA ASN A 131 5.49 0.53 9.85
C ASN A 131 5.35 1.17 8.46
N LEU A 132 4.23 0.97 7.76
CA LEU A 132 3.97 1.61 6.47
C LEU A 132 3.87 3.13 6.62
N SER A 133 3.07 3.62 7.57
CA SER A 133 2.93 5.06 7.82
C SER A 133 4.26 5.72 8.19
N TRP A 134 5.12 5.00 8.93
CA TRP A 134 6.46 5.48 9.27
C TRP A 134 7.35 5.67 8.03
N VAL A 135 7.35 4.68 7.11
CA VAL A 135 8.17 4.77 5.89
C VAL A 135 7.67 5.89 4.97
N VAL A 136 6.36 6.03 4.81
CA VAL A 136 5.77 7.13 4.02
C VAL A 136 6.14 8.49 4.63
N TRP A 137 5.96 8.65 5.94
CA TRP A 137 6.36 9.89 6.64
C TRP A 137 7.84 10.19 6.46
N TYR A 138 8.73 9.19 6.62
CA TYR A 138 10.16 9.36 6.41
C TYR A 138 10.48 9.86 5.00
N LEU A 139 9.83 9.34 3.96
CA LEU A 139 10.01 9.80 2.58
C LEU A 139 9.49 11.23 2.38
N HIS A 140 8.32 11.56 2.93
CA HIS A 140 7.77 12.93 2.87
C HIS A 140 8.68 13.95 3.54
N MET A 141 9.29 13.63 4.69
CA MET A 141 10.29 14.47 5.34
C MET A 141 11.54 14.71 4.47
N ASN A 142 11.86 13.80 3.57
CA ASN A 142 12.92 13.93 2.59
C ASN A 142 12.45 14.50 1.23
N HIS A 143 11.23 15.07 1.18
CA HIS A 143 10.61 15.64 -0.03
C HIS A 143 10.49 14.65 -1.20
N ILE A 144 10.26 13.38 -0.89
CA ILE A 144 10.04 12.30 -1.85
C ILE A 144 8.57 11.92 -1.79
N ILE A 145 7.92 11.86 -2.96
CA ILE A 145 6.55 11.41 -3.14
C ILE A 145 6.59 10.01 -3.74
N ILE A 146 5.83 9.09 -3.19
CA ILE A 146 5.82 7.69 -3.64
C ILE A 146 5.06 7.58 -4.96
N GLY A 147 3.85 8.15 -5.02
CA GLY A 147 2.97 8.14 -6.18
C GLY A 147 2.29 6.79 -6.40
N ASP A 148 3.03 5.77 -6.83
CA ASP A 148 2.49 4.42 -7.04
C ASP A 148 2.63 3.55 -5.79
N MET A 149 1.67 3.67 -4.88
CA MET A 149 1.60 2.84 -3.67
C MET A 149 0.92 1.49 -3.95
N ASN A 150 1.30 0.84 -5.05
CA ASN A 150 0.79 -0.46 -5.45
C ASN A 150 1.08 -1.53 -4.39
N MET A 151 0.13 -2.41 -4.13
CA MET A 151 0.29 -3.50 -3.15
C MET A 151 1.46 -4.43 -3.45
N ASN A 152 1.87 -4.56 -4.73
CA ASN A 152 3.05 -5.33 -5.12
C ASN A 152 4.38 -4.64 -4.75
N ASN A 153 4.35 -3.31 -4.56
CA ASN A 153 5.52 -2.49 -4.23
C ASN A 153 5.76 -2.39 -2.72
N ILE A 154 4.91 -3.01 -1.90
CA ILE A 154 5.00 -3.03 -0.44
C ILE A 154 5.31 -4.46 0.01
N ALA A 155 6.59 -4.76 0.23
CA ALA A 155 7.02 -6.04 0.77
C ALA A 155 6.81 -6.08 2.29
N VAL A 156 6.45 -7.26 2.82
CA VAL A 156 6.21 -7.48 4.25
C VAL A 156 6.85 -8.77 4.71
N ASP A 157 7.16 -8.89 6.00
CA ASP A 157 7.61 -10.14 6.59
C ASP A 157 6.68 -10.62 7.73
N LYS A 158 6.97 -11.79 8.29
CA LYS A 158 6.17 -12.38 9.38
C LYS A 158 6.29 -11.67 10.73
N THR A 159 7.16 -10.67 10.85
CA THR A 159 7.38 -9.89 12.09
C THR A 159 6.65 -8.54 12.08
N GLY A 160 5.92 -8.23 11.01
CA GLY A 160 5.22 -6.95 10.87
C GLY A 160 6.05 -5.87 10.16
N ARG A 161 7.24 -6.19 9.67
CA ARG A 161 8.09 -5.23 8.93
C ARG A 161 7.52 -4.93 7.56
N VAL A 162 7.78 -3.70 7.10
CA VAL A 162 7.40 -3.20 5.79
C VAL A 162 8.63 -2.67 5.08
N VAL A 163 8.79 -3.00 3.81
CA VAL A 163 9.85 -2.50 2.92
C VAL A 163 9.21 -2.03 1.62
N LEU A 164 9.45 -0.79 1.24
CA LEU A 164 9.07 -0.29 -0.08
C LEU A 164 10.10 -0.75 -1.12
N ILE A 165 9.58 -1.26 -2.23
CA ILE A 165 10.37 -1.71 -3.39
C ILE A 165 9.92 -0.94 -4.63
N ASP A 166 10.64 -1.09 -5.74
CA ASP A 166 10.33 -0.44 -7.02
C ASP A 166 10.33 1.10 -6.94
N CYS A 167 11.32 1.65 -6.21
CA CYS A 167 11.40 3.07 -5.87
C CYS A 167 11.73 3.97 -7.09
N ASP A 168 12.16 3.42 -8.21
CA ASP A 168 12.45 4.17 -9.44
C ASP A 168 11.20 4.78 -10.09
N SER A 169 9.99 4.37 -9.67
CA SER A 169 8.72 5.04 -10.02
C SER A 169 8.47 6.34 -9.25
N PHE A 170 9.09 6.55 -8.08
CA PHE A 170 8.80 7.67 -7.18
C PHE A 170 8.95 9.04 -7.85
N ASP A 171 8.17 10.02 -7.40
CA ASP A 171 8.30 11.41 -7.81
C ASP A 171 9.34 12.10 -6.93
N ILE A 172 10.44 12.51 -7.54
CA ILE A 172 11.56 13.12 -6.85
C ILE A 172 11.96 14.44 -7.49
N ARG A 173 12.56 15.30 -6.69
CA ARG A 173 13.16 16.54 -7.19
C ARG A 173 14.65 16.56 -6.88
N ASN A 174 15.46 16.83 -7.90
CA ASN A 174 16.89 16.99 -7.70
C ASN A 174 17.16 18.20 -6.77
N PRO A 175 17.84 18.01 -5.62
CA PRO A 175 18.00 19.08 -4.65
C PRO A 175 18.88 20.24 -5.15
N ARG A 176 19.78 19.98 -6.12
CA ARG A 176 20.69 20.96 -6.70
C ARG A 176 20.08 21.66 -7.93
N THR A 177 19.67 20.89 -8.94
CA THR A 177 19.18 21.42 -10.22
C THR A 177 17.71 21.82 -10.21
N LYS A 178 16.96 21.39 -9.17
CA LYS A 178 15.50 21.56 -9.02
C LYS A 178 14.65 20.84 -10.09
N VAL A 179 15.29 20.06 -10.96
CA VAL A 179 14.59 19.21 -11.93
C VAL A 179 13.72 18.17 -11.19
N ARG A 180 12.47 18.08 -11.59
CA ARG A 180 11.50 17.10 -11.06
C ARG A 180 11.39 15.92 -12.02
N TYR A 181 11.52 14.73 -11.48
CA TYR A 181 11.26 13.45 -12.16
C TYR A 181 9.95 12.91 -11.62
N LYS A 182 8.89 13.06 -12.41
CA LYS A 182 7.52 12.70 -11.98
C LYS A 182 7.32 11.21 -11.84
N CYS A 183 6.37 10.82 -10.98
CA CYS A 183 5.71 9.52 -11.07
C CYS A 183 4.71 9.55 -12.25
N GLU A 184 4.73 8.53 -13.11
CA GLU A 184 3.89 8.45 -14.30
C GLU A 184 2.97 7.22 -14.28
N VAL A 185 2.98 6.49 -13.18
CA VAL A 185 2.25 5.22 -13.01
C VAL A 185 1.42 5.26 -11.72
N GLY A 186 0.40 4.40 -11.65
CA GLY A 186 -0.44 4.24 -10.48
C GLY A 186 -1.67 3.41 -10.78
N LEU A 187 -2.21 2.73 -9.77
CA LEU A 187 -3.45 1.97 -9.86
C LEU A 187 -4.64 2.87 -9.52
N PRO A 188 -5.64 2.99 -10.41
CA PRO A 188 -6.78 3.88 -10.21
C PRO A 188 -7.47 3.71 -8.85
N GLU A 189 -7.64 2.48 -8.36
CA GLU A 189 -8.27 2.19 -7.07
C GLU A 189 -7.45 2.61 -5.84
N LEU A 190 -6.25 3.10 -6.03
CA LEU A 190 -5.38 3.64 -4.98
C LEU A 190 -5.09 5.13 -5.17
N LEU A 191 -5.38 5.68 -6.35
CA LEU A 191 -5.11 7.07 -6.64
C LEU A 191 -6.10 8.00 -5.95
N ALA A 192 -5.60 9.11 -5.43
CA ALA A 192 -6.40 10.18 -4.89
C ALA A 192 -7.36 10.77 -5.94
N PRO A 193 -8.57 11.22 -5.54
CA PRO A 193 -9.61 11.66 -6.47
C PRO A 193 -9.17 12.81 -7.38
N GLU A 194 -8.30 13.71 -6.92
CA GLU A 194 -7.75 14.80 -7.74
C GLU A 194 -6.85 14.31 -8.86
N LEU A 195 -6.14 13.20 -8.66
CA LEU A 195 -5.31 12.58 -9.70
C LEU A 195 -6.18 11.85 -10.74
N GLN A 196 -7.24 11.16 -10.28
CA GLN A 196 -8.18 10.50 -11.19
C GLN A 196 -8.96 11.52 -12.02
N ALA A 197 -9.34 12.66 -11.43
CA ALA A 197 -10.04 13.75 -12.14
C ALA A 197 -9.14 14.45 -13.18
N ALA A 198 -7.81 14.36 -13.07
CA ALA A 198 -6.87 14.87 -14.07
C ALA A 198 -6.83 14.06 -15.38
N GLY A 199 -7.51 12.91 -15.44
CA GLY A 199 -7.55 12.01 -16.59
C GLY A 199 -6.41 11.01 -16.62
N GLU A 200 -5.39 11.22 -17.45
CA GLU A 200 -4.24 10.30 -17.49
C GLU A 200 -3.31 10.51 -16.28
N VAL A 201 -2.85 9.41 -15.68
CA VAL A 201 -1.97 9.42 -14.49
C VAL A 201 -0.73 10.29 -14.70
N LYS A 202 -0.13 10.23 -15.88
CA LYS A 202 1.05 11.05 -16.24
C LYS A 202 0.80 12.56 -16.21
N ASN A 203 -0.47 13.01 -16.33
CA ASN A 203 -0.86 14.41 -16.23
C ASN A 203 -1.11 14.85 -14.79
N GLY A 204 -1.23 13.89 -13.88
CA GLY A 204 -1.44 14.14 -12.46
C GLY A 204 -0.23 14.82 -11.80
N ASN A 205 -0.52 15.63 -10.80
CA ASN A 205 0.50 16.22 -9.95
C ASN A 205 0.52 15.51 -8.61
N PHE A 206 1.33 14.47 -8.49
CA PHE A 206 1.49 13.74 -7.25
C PHE A 206 2.04 14.65 -6.15
N THR A 207 1.48 14.54 -4.96
CA THR A 207 1.83 15.32 -3.76
C THR A 207 1.83 14.41 -2.51
N ALA A 208 2.31 14.92 -1.39
CA ALA A 208 2.21 14.19 -0.12
C ALA A 208 0.75 13.90 0.26
N GLU A 209 -0.16 14.83 -0.01
CA GLU A 209 -1.59 14.65 0.24
C GLU A 209 -2.21 13.53 -0.64
N SER A 210 -1.70 13.32 -1.86
CA SER A 210 -2.14 12.19 -2.68
C SER A 210 -1.61 10.85 -2.15
N ASP A 211 -0.38 10.81 -1.64
CA ASP A 211 0.16 9.64 -0.96
C ASP A 211 -0.59 9.35 0.35
N ASP A 212 -0.97 10.38 1.12
CA ASP A 212 -1.77 10.23 2.35
C ASP A 212 -3.12 9.57 2.08
N PHE A 213 -3.74 9.84 0.91
CA PHE A 213 -4.96 9.15 0.49
C PHE A 213 -4.72 7.66 0.24
N SER A 214 -3.69 7.33 -0.53
CA SER A 214 -3.32 5.94 -0.85
C SER A 214 -2.92 5.17 0.41
N LEU A 215 -2.16 5.81 1.30
CA LEU A 215 -1.79 5.27 2.61
C LEU A 215 -3.03 4.95 3.45
N ALA A 216 -3.99 5.87 3.51
CA ALA A 216 -5.23 5.66 4.27
C ALA A 216 -6.04 4.47 3.72
N ILE A 217 -6.09 4.24 2.40
CA ILE A 217 -6.70 3.04 1.81
C ILE A 217 -6.00 1.78 2.30
N HIS A 218 -4.67 1.75 2.30
CA HIS A 218 -3.91 0.60 2.80
C HIS A 218 -4.16 0.34 4.28
N ILE A 219 -4.14 1.39 5.11
CA ILE A 219 -4.41 1.27 6.55
C ILE A 219 -5.84 0.76 6.77
N PHE A 220 -6.82 1.29 6.03
CA PHE A 220 -8.21 0.83 6.12
C PHE A 220 -8.34 -0.64 5.77
N ARG A 221 -7.79 -1.08 4.64
CA ARG A 221 -7.80 -2.49 4.22
C ARG A 221 -7.14 -3.41 5.26
N LEU A 222 -6.02 -2.99 5.85
CA LEU A 222 -5.35 -3.75 6.92
C LEU A 222 -6.23 -3.89 8.17
N LEU A 223 -6.83 -2.80 8.65
CA LEU A 223 -7.60 -2.78 9.90
C LEU A 223 -9.01 -3.32 9.75
N MET A 224 -9.59 -3.26 8.54
CA MET A 224 -10.96 -3.62 8.22
C MET A 224 -11.08 -4.91 7.40
N ASN A 225 -10.17 -5.87 7.62
CA ASN A 225 -10.20 -7.20 7.01
C ASN A 225 -10.35 -7.16 5.47
N ASN A 226 -9.52 -6.38 4.80
CA ASN A 226 -9.52 -6.14 3.36
C ASN A 226 -10.78 -5.46 2.80
N ALA A 227 -11.64 -4.91 3.65
CA ALA A 227 -12.71 -4.04 3.16
C ALA A 227 -12.11 -2.77 2.55
N ASP A 228 -12.66 -2.37 1.41
CA ASP A 228 -12.26 -1.11 0.78
C ASP A 228 -13.18 0.02 1.26
N PRO A 229 -12.65 1.23 1.57
CA PRO A 229 -13.47 2.34 2.03
C PRO A 229 -14.54 2.77 1.02
N PHE A 230 -14.26 2.62 -0.28
CA PHE A 230 -15.20 2.92 -1.37
C PHE A 230 -15.91 1.69 -1.90
N GLY A 231 -15.62 0.50 -1.36
CA GLY A 231 -16.29 -0.75 -1.68
C GLY A 231 -17.74 -0.74 -1.20
N ALA A 232 -18.68 -1.04 -2.09
CA ALA A 232 -20.10 -1.04 -1.76
C ALA A 232 -20.85 -2.23 -2.36
N LYS A 233 -21.92 -2.65 -1.70
CA LYS A 233 -23.00 -3.46 -2.32
C LYS A 233 -24.08 -2.53 -2.86
N VAL A 234 -24.66 -2.88 -4.01
CA VAL A 234 -25.85 -2.22 -4.55
C VAL A 234 -27.08 -2.69 -3.78
N VAL A 235 -27.98 -1.76 -3.42
CA VAL A 235 -29.23 -2.05 -2.69
C VAL A 235 -30.40 -1.31 -3.35
N GLY A 236 -31.59 -1.92 -3.31
CA GLY A 236 -32.84 -1.25 -3.74
C GLY A 236 -33.03 -1.07 -5.24
N ILE A 237 -32.21 -1.71 -6.07
CA ILE A 237 -32.37 -1.73 -7.54
C ILE A 237 -32.46 -3.19 -7.98
N ASN A 238 -33.38 -3.51 -8.92
CA ASN A 238 -33.37 -4.81 -9.59
C ASN A 238 -32.08 -4.97 -10.38
N VAL A 239 -31.22 -5.89 -9.96
CA VAL A 239 -29.84 -6.09 -10.45
C VAL A 239 -29.78 -6.69 -11.87
N ASN A 240 -30.87 -6.65 -12.65
CA ASN A 240 -30.89 -7.09 -14.05
C ASN A 240 -30.25 -6.08 -15.04
N SER A 241 -29.83 -4.93 -14.58
CA SER A 241 -29.11 -3.95 -15.40
C SER A 241 -27.68 -3.82 -14.91
N GLN A 242 -26.77 -4.01 -15.83
CA GLN A 242 -25.34 -3.84 -15.90
C GLN A 242 -24.72 -2.57 -15.23
N THR A 243 -25.23 -2.11 -14.11
CA THR A 243 -24.54 -1.11 -13.30
C THR A 243 -23.46 -1.83 -12.48
N ALA A 244 -22.41 -2.27 -13.18
CA ALA A 244 -21.21 -2.76 -12.54
C ALA A 244 -20.74 -1.68 -11.56
N PHE A 245 -20.61 -2.06 -10.29
CA PHE A 245 -19.99 -1.21 -9.27
C PHE A 245 -18.60 -0.80 -9.77
N ASN A 246 -18.36 0.51 -9.89
CA ASN A 246 -17.07 1.05 -10.29
C ASN A 246 -16.47 1.83 -9.13
N ILE A 247 -15.41 1.27 -8.54
CA ILE A 247 -14.71 1.85 -7.39
C ILE A 247 -14.08 3.21 -7.73
N ASN A 248 -13.55 3.37 -8.95
CA ASN A 248 -12.92 4.62 -9.38
C ASN A 248 -13.94 5.76 -9.44
N SER A 249 -15.13 5.49 -9.98
CA SER A 249 -16.23 6.47 -9.94
C SER A 249 -16.63 6.81 -8.50
N SER A 250 -16.66 5.83 -7.61
CA SER A 250 -16.95 6.08 -6.19
C SER A 250 -15.90 6.93 -5.51
N ILE A 251 -14.61 6.73 -5.85
CA ILE A 251 -13.52 7.58 -5.36
C ILE A 251 -13.68 9.01 -5.90
N ILE A 252 -13.86 9.21 -7.20
CA ILE A 252 -14.01 10.56 -7.79
C ILE A 252 -15.19 11.31 -7.17
N ASN A 253 -16.31 10.62 -6.90
CA ASN A 253 -17.53 11.22 -6.38
C ASN A 253 -17.54 11.34 -4.84
N GLY A 254 -16.55 10.81 -4.13
CA GLY A 254 -16.51 10.77 -2.66
C GLY A 254 -17.61 9.88 -2.08
N GLU A 255 -17.96 8.78 -2.75
CA GLU A 255 -19.02 7.85 -2.37
C GLU A 255 -18.49 6.77 -1.42
N CYS A 256 -18.08 7.17 -0.22
CA CYS A 256 -17.64 6.26 0.82
C CYS A 256 -18.81 5.87 1.73
N PRO A 257 -19.35 4.63 1.63
CA PRO A 257 -20.56 4.22 2.36
C PRO A 257 -20.34 4.08 3.87
N TYR A 258 -19.10 4.09 4.33
CA TYR A 258 -18.77 4.07 5.76
C TYR A 258 -19.00 5.43 6.44
N PHE A 259 -18.86 6.55 5.72
CA PHE A 259 -18.94 7.89 6.26
C PHE A 259 -20.12 8.72 5.75
N ARG A 260 -20.79 8.24 4.70
CA ARG A 260 -21.90 8.93 4.06
C ARG A 260 -22.99 7.96 3.64
N ARG A 261 -24.24 8.41 3.75
CA ARG A 261 -25.36 7.70 3.11
C ARG A 261 -25.32 7.97 1.61
N ILE A 262 -25.14 6.92 0.83
CA ILE A 262 -25.11 6.96 -0.63
C ILE A 262 -26.39 6.30 -1.15
N PRO A 263 -27.17 6.92 -2.04
CA PRO A 263 -28.32 6.27 -2.65
C PRO A 263 -27.93 4.96 -3.31
N ASN A 264 -28.70 3.91 -3.04
CA ASN A 264 -28.52 2.56 -3.61
C ASN A 264 -27.16 1.89 -3.35
N LYS A 265 -26.35 2.39 -2.42
CA LYS A 265 -25.08 1.79 -2.01
C LYS A 265 -25.02 1.63 -0.49
N ALA A 266 -24.50 0.50 -0.04
CA ALA A 266 -24.26 0.23 1.38
C ALA A 266 -22.94 -0.52 1.59
N VAL A 267 -22.42 -0.49 2.80
CA VAL A 267 -21.26 -1.32 3.20
C VAL A 267 -21.60 -2.78 2.97
N PRO A 268 -20.72 -3.60 2.37
CA PRO A 268 -20.96 -5.02 2.17
C PRO A 268 -21.22 -5.77 3.49
N ASP A 269 -22.10 -6.76 3.48
CA ASP A 269 -22.51 -7.49 4.69
C ASP A 269 -21.37 -8.24 5.39
N TRP A 270 -20.36 -8.65 4.64
CA TRP A 270 -19.17 -9.33 5.13
C TRP A 270 -18.15 -8.40 5.77
N ALA A 271 -18.19 -7.10 5.42
CA ALA A 271 -17.21 -6.12 5.85
C ALA A 271 -17.43 -5.73 7.34
N PRO A 272 -16.36 -5.53 8.10
CA PRO A 272 -16.47 -5.04 9.47
C PRO A 272 -17.20 -3.69 9.53
N LYS A 273 -17.90 -3.46 10.63
CA LYS A 273 -18.49 -2.15 10.94
C LYS A 273 -17.41 -1.21 11.46
N LEU A 274 -17.62 0.10 11.29
CA LEU A 274 -16.68 1.12 11.78
C LEU A 274 -16.45 1.06 13.30
N ASP A 275 -17.42 0.61 14.08
CA ASP A 275 -17.29 0.46 15.53
C ASP A 275 -16.22 -0.55 15.96
N LEU A 276 -15.68 -1.36 15.02
CA LEU A 276 -14.46 -2.15 15.25
C LEU A 276 -13.28 -1.24 15.62
N LEU A 277 -13.20 -0.05 15.03
CA LEU A 277 -12.09 0.88 15.19
C LEU A 277 -12.31 1.82 16.37
N PRO A 278 -11.24 2.25 17.06
CA PRO A 278 -11.32 3.34 18.04
C PRO A 278 -11.78 4.67 17.40
N ALA A 279 -12.39 5.54 18.20
CA ALA A 279 -12.98 6.80 17.73
C ALA A 279 -11.96 7.74 17.05
N ASP A 280 -10.72 7.76 17.52
CA ASP A 280 -9.62 8.54 16.95
C ASP A 280 -9.24 8.04 15.54
N MET A 281 -9.21 6.71 15.32
CA MET A 281 -9.00 6.14 13.99
C MET A 281 -10.18 6.42 13.05
N ILE A 282 -11.42 6.33 13.54
CA ILE A 282 -12.62 6.68 12.77
C ILE A 282 -12.54 8.14 12.32
N ALA A 283 -12.20 9.06 13.20
CA ALA A 283 -12.04 10.48 12.87
C ALA A 283 -10.91 10.74 11.87
N ALA A 284 -9.81 9.97 11.94
CA ALA A 284 -8.71 10.06 11.00
C ALA A 284 -9.13 9.61 9.58
N PHE A 285 -9.89 8.53 9.46
CA PHE A 285 -10.47 8.10 8.18
C PHE A 285 -11.52 9.06 7.66
N ASP A 286 -12.37 9.60 8.53
CA ASP A 286 -13.40 10.60 8.15
C ASP A 286 -12.76 11.83 7.49
N ARG A 287 -11.68 12.37 8.07
CA ARG A 287 -10.94 13.49 7.45
C ARG A 287 -10.45 13.18 6.04
N THR A 288 -10.13 11.93 5.75
CA THR A 288 -9.57 11.50 4.45
C THR A 288 -10.65 11.13 3.45
N PHE A 289 -11.71 10.40 3.87
CA PHE A 289 -12.67 9.78 2.96
C PHE A 289 -14.04 10.47 2.91
N ASN A 290 -14.32 11.42 3.82
CA ASN A 290 -15.57 12.17 3.82
C ASN A 290 -15.44 13.48 3.05
N TYR A 291 -15.53 13.40 1.73
CA TYR A 291 -15.51 14.52 0.80
C TYR A 291 -16.59 14.36 -0.27
N THR A 292 -16.77 15.39 -1.09
CA THR A 292 -17.64 15.37 -2.28
C THR A 292 -16.82 15.73 -3.52
N GLN A 293 -17.35 15.47 -4.70
CA GLN A 293 -16.71 15.87 -5.95
C GLN A 293 -16.34 17.37 -5.98
N THR A 294 -17.17 18.23 -5.38
CA THR A 294 -16.93 19.68 -5.32
C THR A 294 -15.89 20.10 -4.28
N THR A 295 -15.56 19.23 -3.32
CA THR A 295 -14.62 19.53 -2.23
C THR A 295 -13.29 18.75 -2.32
N ILE A 296 -13.01 18.07 -3.43
CA ILE A 296 -11.81 17.24 -3.62
C ILE A 296 -10.55 18.00 -3.20
N LEU A 297 -10.28 19.17 -3.80
CA LEU A 297 -9.04 19.91 -3.57
C LEU A 297 -8.92 20.48 -2.15
N THR A 298 -10.04 20.96 -1.59
CA THR A 298 -10.04 21.49 -0.22
C THR A 298 -9.96 20.39 0.83
N SER A 299 -10.52 19.22 0.55
CA SER A 299 -10.42 18.05 1.46
C SER A 299 -9.03 17.42 1.44
N ALA A 300 -8.29 17.50 0.34
CA ALA A 300 -6.93 16.97 0.25
C ALA A 300 -6.03 17.51 1.38
N LYS A 301 -6.11 18.81 1.67
CA LYS A 301 -5.33 19.45 2.74
C LYS A 301 -5.74 19.07 4.17
N ARG A 302 -6.89 18.40 4.34
CA ARG A 302 -7.39 17.94 5.65
C ARG A 302 -7.15 16.46 5.89
N ARG A 303 -6.60 15.74 4.92
CA ARG A 303 -6.29 14.30 5.04
C ARG A 303 -5.38 14.07 6.24
N THR A 304 -5.60 12.94 6.88
CA THR A 304 -4.69 12.50 7.94
C THR A 304 -3.34 12.16 7.31
N THR A 305 -2.31 12.89 7.71
CA THR A 305 -0.97 12.73 7.18
C THR A 305 -0.31 11.42 7.63
N ALA A 306 0.72 10.99 6.92
CA ALA A 306 1.50 9.82 7.31
C ALA A 306 2.08 9.95 8.73
N GLU A 307 2.49 11.15 9.14
CA GLU A 307 2.96 11.44 10.50
C GLU A 307 1.85 11.27 11.54
N GLU A 308 0.66 11.83 11.29
CA GLU A 308 -0.49 11.71 12.19
C GLU A 308 -0.92 10.24 12.31
N TRP A 309 -0.98 9.49 11.20
CA TRP A 309 -1.23 8.04 11.22
C TRP A 309 -0.19 7.30 12.05
N ASN A 310 1.09 7.62 11.90
CA ASN A 310 2.15 6.97 12.64
C ASN A 310 2.00 7.20 14.15
N ARG A 311 1.76 8.45 14.58
CA ARG A 311 1.52 8.79 15.99
C ARG A 311 0.30 8.09 16.55
N LEU A 312 -0.80 8.06 15.79
CA LEU A 312 -2.05 7.42 16.18
C LEU A 312 -1.90 5.91 16.35
N LEU A 313 -1.25 5.24 15.39
CA LEU A 313 -1.07 3.79 15.39
C LEU A 313 -0.07 3.31 16.45
N LEU A 314 0.88 4.16 16.85
CA LEU A 314 1.91 3.82 17.84
C LEU A 314 1.33 3.24 19.14
N GLN A 315 0.24 3.81 19.68
CA GLN A 315 -0.36 3.33 20.92
C GLN A 315 -0.88 1.90 20.84
N TYR A 316 -1.33 1.45 19.64
CA TYR A 316 -1.81 0.09 19.39
C TYR A 316 -0.72 -0.86 18.94
N ALA A 317 0.40 -0.35 18.43
CA ALA A 317 1.56 -1.13 17.97
C ALA A 317 2.55 -1.47 19.09
N LYS A 318 2.40 -0.91 20.29
CA LYS A 318 3.28 -1.17 21.44
C LYS A 318 3.38 -2.67 21.77
N PRO A 319 4.54 -3.10 22.31
CA PRO A 319 4.69 -4.46 22.84
C PRO A 319 3.66 -4.76 23.95
N GLU A 320 3.45 -6.03 24.24
CA GLU A 320 2.65 -6.47 25.38
C GLU A 320 3.42 -6.29 26.71
N PRO A 321 2.75 -5.95 27.82
CA PRO A 321 1.31 -5.71 27.90
C PRO A 321 0.90 -4.35 27.26
N ASN A 322 -0.16 -4.38 26.43
CA ASN A 322 -0.67 -3.17 25.78
C ASN A 322 -2.08 -2.83 26.25
N PRO A 323 -2.28 -1.75 27.05
CA PRO A 323 -3.58 -1.37 27.59
C PRO A 323 -4.60 -0.92 26.54
N ALA A 324 -4.14 -0.57 25.31
CA ALA A 324 -5.03 -0.21 24.21
C ALA A 324 -5.68 -1.42 23.53
N LEU A 325 -5.23 -2.65 23.86
CA LEU A 325 -5.71 -3.89 23.26
C LEU A 325 -6.24 -4.86 24.34
N LYS A 326 -7.14 -5.75 23.90
CA LYS A 326 -7.63 -6.90 24.68
C LYS A 326 -7.49 -8.18 23.88
N THR A 327 -7.16 -9.28 24.55
CA THR A 327 -7.21 -10.62 23.98
C THR A 327 -8.50 -11.31 24.40
N CYS A 328 -9.15 -11.99 23.47
CA CYS A 328 -10.39 -12.69 23.73
C CYS A 328 -10.14 -13.97 24.57
N HIS A 329 -10.87 -14.14 25.66
CA HIS A 329 -10.79 -15.34 26.50
C HIS A 329 -11.26 -16.64 25.80
N LYS A 330 -12.13 -16.52 24.76
CA LYS A 330 -12.63 -17.66 23.99
C LYS A 330 -11.71 -18.06 22.82
N ASN A 331 -10.93 -17.11 22.28
CA ASN A 331 -10.03 -17.36 21.18
C ASN A 331 -8.83 -16.40 21.24
N PRO A 332 -7.63 -16.89 21.61
CA PRO A 332 -6.43 -16.05 21.74
C PRO A 332 -5.99 -15.34 20.45
N SER A 333 -6.42 -15.85 19.28
CA SER A 333 -6.16 -15.18 17.99
C SER A 333 -6.99 -13.90 17.79
N HIS A 334 -8.01 -13.67 18.63
CA HIS A 334 -8.82 -12.46 18.59
C HIS A 334 -8.22 -11.41 19.52
N VAL A 335 -7.32 -10.58 18.99
CA VAL A 335 -6.82 -9.36 19.64
C VAL A 335 -7.58 -8.17 19.06
N TYR A 336 -8.08 -7.27 19.88
CA TYR A 336 -8.97 -6.18 19.47
C TYR A 336 -8.82 -4.94 20.34
N PRO A 337 -9.25 -3.75 19.88
CA PRO A 337 -9.19 -2.50 20.64
C PRO A 337 -9.92 -2.56 21.97
N ALA A 338 -9.31 -2.00 23.02
CA ALA A 338 -9.77 -2.12 24.40
C ALA A 338 -11.11 -1.41 24.70
N HIS A 339 -11.58 -0.51 23.81
CA HIS A 339 -12.89 0.16 23.98
C HIS A 339 -14.07 -0.82 23.88
N HIS A 340 -13.90 -1.99 23.28
CA HIS A 340 -14.95 -2.99 23.24
C HIS A 340 -15.15 -3.67 24.59
N THR A 341 -16.41 -3.79 25.02
CA THR A 341 -16.80 -4.54 26.23
C THR A 341 -16.79 -6.06 26.01
N SER A 342 -16.91 -6.50 24.76
CA SER A 342 -16.89 -7.92 24.36
C SER A 342 -16.23 -8.07 23.00
N CYS A 343 -15.66 -9.27 22.72
CA CYS A 343 -14.94 -9.56 21.49
C CYS A 343 -15.80 -9.32 20.23
N PRO A 344 -15.45 -8.35 19.37
CA PRO A 344 -16.22 -8.05 18.15
C PRO A 344 -16.16 -9.18 17.14
N PHE A 345 -15.05 -9.94 17.10
CA PHE A 345 -14.87 -11.06 16.16
C PHE A 345 -15.77 -12.24 16.52
N CYS A 346 -15.95 -12.54 17.82
CA CYS A 346 -16.90 -13.58 18.26
C CYS A 346 -18.36 -13.20 17.99
N LYS A 347 -18.71 -11.91 18.14
CA LYS A 347 -20.05 -11.41 17.80
C LYS A 347 -20.37 -11.58 16.32
N ASN A 348 -19.44 -11.23 15.46
CA ASN A 348 -19.62 -11.35 14.00
C ASN A 348 -19.74 -12.81 13.55
N ALA A 349 -18.94 -13.73 14.11
CA ALA A 349 -19.05 -15.16 13.84
C ALA A 349 -20.43 -15.73 14.25
N ALA A 350 -20.94 -15.36 15.42
CA ALA A 350 -22.27 -15.76 15.89
C ALA A 350 -23.40 -15.20 15.01
N ALA A 351 -23.26 -13.97 14.52
CA ALA A 351 -24.23 -13.37 13.60
C ALA A 351 -24.24 -14.04 12.22
N ALA A 352 -23.07 -14.40 11.68
CA ALA A 352 -22.93 -15.13 10.43
C ALA A 352 -23.50 -16.55 10.53
N GLY A 353 -23.25 -17.27 11.63
CA GLY A 353 -23.82 -18.59 11.92
C GLY A 353 -25.36 -18.56 12.00
N LYS A 354 -25.94 -17.54 12.65
CA LYS A 354 -27.40 -17.35 12.72
C LYS A 354 -28.02 -17.06 11.34
N LYS A 355 -27.37 -16.24 10.50
CA LYS A 355 -27.84 -15.99 9.12
C LYS A 355 -27.76 -17.25 8.24
N GLY A 356 -26.71 -18.02 8.34
CA GLY A 356 -26.57 -19.31 7.63
C GLY A 356 -27.60 -20.34 8.08
N PHE A 357 -27.90 -20.41 9.37
CA PHE A 357 -28.92 -21.27 9.93
C PHE A 357 -30.35 -20.84 9.49
N LEU A 358 -30.65 -19.54 9.56
CA LEU A 358 -31.93 -18.98 9.09
C LEU A 358 -32.17 -19.20 7.58
N ASN A 359 -31.12 -19.04 6.76
CA ASN A 359 -31.21 -19.31 5.33
C ASN A 359 -31.39 -20.81 5.03
N LYS A 360 -30.76 -21.71 5.79
CA LYS A 360 -31.01 -23.15 5.72
C LYS A 360 -32.43 -23.51 6.13
N MET A 361 -32.97 -22.91 7.20
CA MET A 361 -34.32 -23.11 7.66
C MET A 361 -35.37 -22.61 6.64
N LYS A 362 -35.14 -21.42 6.04
CA LYS A 362 -36.03 -20.92 4.96
C LYS A 362 -36.04 -21.85 3.75
N GLY A 363 -34.87 -22.39 3.35
CA GLY A 363 -34.82 -23.39 2.27
C GLY A 363 -35.50 -24.73 2.59
N LEU A 364 -35.55 -25.16 3.88
CA LEU A 364 -36.19 -26.37 4.32
C LEU A 364 -37.72 -26.24 4.48
N PHE A 365 -38.22 -25.05 4.79
CA PHE A 365 -39.64 -24.78 5.06
C PHE A 365 -40.36 -24.00 3.95
N GLY A 366 -39.73 -23.74 2.80
CA GLY A 366 -40.38 -23.11 1.64
C GLY A 366 -41.00 -21.73 1.90
N ILE A 367 -40.48 -20.98 2.90
CA ILE A 367 -40.98 -19.64 3.24
C ILE A 367 -40.18 -18.62 2.42
N SER A 368 -40.84 -18.07 1.39
CA SER A 368 -40.33 -16.97 0.54
C SER A 368 -40.25 -15.65 1.31
#